data_fd64d9a3c7d9d0cd436480edc1c4e413
#
_entry.id   fd64d9a3c7d9d0cd436480edc1c4e413
#
_cell.length_a   1.000
_cell.length_b   1.000
_cell.length_c   1.000
_cell.angle_alpha   90.00
_cell.angle_beta   90.00
_cell.angle_gamma   90.00
#
_symmetry.space_group_name_H-M   'P 1'
#
loop_
_entity.id
_entity.type
_entity.pdbx_description
1 polymer ?
#
loop_
_entity_poly.entity_id
_entity_poly.type
_entity_poly.pdbx_seq_one_letter_code
_entity_poly.pdbx_strand_id
1 'polypeptide(L)'
;MKKKNIERLRKKSNSGFGIKDYINMFKYDIKAPFIYFFERHIFDLFNNTDTHKRLLVEDYEKSVQDVVHAFNHACSWTSVINFSLNFVSNYLGNESIKYSFFDVGCGKGKVLLVATKGKLCNQFMDFYGVEINRELVNIANQNFTKMNLPTCKIISKSARNLNLGKVNKKMIIYLYNPFDSALLESFLRSQSYESCIIIYNNPQFSDLIIKSGFNEIMNKNHKMTNGRIKIFENIKGRIKKN
;
A
#
# COMPACT_ATOMS: atom_id res chain seq x y z
N MET A 1 29.26 12.13 -10.44
CA MET A 1 28.16 12.26 -11.44
C MET A 1 27.70 13.71 -11.48
N LYS A 2 27.62 14.34 -12.66
CA LYS A 2 27.36 15.79 -12.80
C LYS A 2 25.91 16.13 -12.42
N LYS A 3 25.70 17.21 -11.64
CA LYS A 3 24.38 17.74 -11.17
C LYS A 3 23.29 17.71 -12.26
N LYS A 4 23.62 18.00 -13.51
CA LYS A 4 22.71 17.92 -14.68
C LYS A 4 22.13 16.52 -14.96
N ASN A 5 22.88 15.45 -14.68
CA ASN A 5 22.37 14.08 -14.86
C ASN A 5 21.38 13.67 -13.78
N ILE A 6 21.57 14.17 -12.56
CA ILE A 6 20.66 13.94 -11.45
C ILE A 6 19.33 14.66 -11.68
N GLU A 7 19.37 15.93 -12.13
CA GLU A 7 18.14 16.67 -12.51
C GLU A 7 17.39 16.04 -13.70
N ARG A 8 18.13 15.50 -14.68
CA ARG A 8 17.53 14.79 -15.81
C ARG A 8 16.86 13.46 -15.38
N LEU A 9 17.46 12.74 -14.46
CA LEU A 9 16.89 11.53 -13.86
C LEU A 9 15.69 11.87 -12.98
N ARG A 10 15.75 12.94 -12.19
CA ARG A 10 14.63 13.48 -11.40
C ARG A 10 13.43 13.84 -12.28
N LYS A 11 13.65 14.61 -13.38
CA LYS A 11 12.58 14.92 -14.36
C LYS A 11 11.98 13.67 -14.97
N LYS A 12 12.79 12.65 -15.28
CA LYS A 12 12.33 11.39 -15.89
C LYS A 12 11.56 10.51 -14.89
N SER A 13 11.93 10.54 -13.61
CA SER A 13 11.24 9.78 -12.55
C SER A 13 9.89 10.40 -12.16
N ASN A 14 9.80 11.73 -12.17
CA ASN A 14 8.57 12.45 -11.85
C ASN A 14 7.55 12.48 -13.00
N SER A 15 7.97 12.24 -14.25
CA SER A 15 7.09 12.33 -15.42
C SER A 15 6.17 11.13 -15.62
N GLY A 16 6.33 10.05 -14.84
CA GLY A 16 5.58 8.82 -15.09
C GLY A 16 6.02 8.13 -16.40
N PHE A 17 5.21 7.20 -16.89
CA PHE A 17 5.41 6.59 -18.20
C PHE A 17 5.16 7.62 -19.30
N GLY A 18 6.12 7.78 -20.20
CA GLY A 18 5.98 8.60 -21.39
C GLY A 18 5.26 7.85 -22.52
N ILE A 19 4.91 8.56 -23.60
CA ILE A 19 4.25 7.97 -24.79
C ILE A 19 5.01 6.75 -25.33
N LYS A 20 6.34 6.76 -25.29
CA LYS A 20 7.17 5.62 -25.73
C LYS A 20 6.93 4.36 -24.88
N ASP A 21 6.66 4.51 -23.60
CA ASP A 21 6.39 3.39 -22.72
C ASP A 21 5.02 2.77 -23.02
N TYR A 22 4.01 3.61 -23.33
CA TYR A 22 2.70 3.12 -23.80
C TYR A 22 2.80 2.39 -25.14
N ILE A 23 3.59 2.91 -26.09
CA ILE A 23 3.83 2.24 -27.39
C ILE A 23 4.52 0.88 -27.15
N ASN A 24 5.49 0.82 -26.23
CA ASN A 24 6.15 -0.44 -25.93
C ASN A 24 5.22 -1.47 -25.27
N MET A 25 4.24 -1.04 -24.50
CA MET A 25 3.25 -1.94 -23.89
C MET A 25 2.42 -2.68 -24.96
N PHE A 26 2.10 -2.03 -26.10
CA PHE A 26 1.38 -2.67 -27.22
C PHE A 26 2.13 -3.88 -27.80
N LYS A 27 3.47 -3.93 -27.64
CA LYS A 27 4.26 -5.08 -28.11
C LYS A 27 4.04 -6.34 -27.27
N TYR A 28 3.54 -6.18 -26.04
CA TYR A 28 3.29 -7.30 -25.11
C TYR A 28 1.82 -7.71 -25.08
N ASP A 29 0.93 -6.73 -25.03
CA ASP A 29 -0.53 -6.93 -25.04
C ASP A 29 -1.23 -5.66 -25.51
N ILE A 30 -2.14 -5.79 -26.50
CA ILE A 30 -2.89 -4.67 -27.04
C ILE A 30 -3.74 -3.95 -25.98
N LYS A 31 -4.16 -4.63 -24.93
CA LYS A 31 -4.96 -4.07 -23.83
C LYS A 31 -4.10 -3.43 -22.74
N ALA A 32 -2.83 -3.79 -22.63
CA ALA A 32 -1.95 -3.36 -21.54
C ALA A 32 -1.87 -1.83 -21.38
N PRO A 33 -1.67 -1.01 -22.44
CA PRO A 33 -1.58 0.43 -22.29
C PRO A 33 -2.89 1.07 -21.80
N PHE A 34 -4.03 0.57 -22.26
CA PHE A 34 -5.35 1.08 -21.82
C PHE A 34 -5.58 0.77 -20.36
N ILE A 35 -5.35 -0.47 -19.94
CA ILE A 35 -5.49 -0.91 -18.55
C ILE A 35 -4.57 -0.09 -17.65
N TYR A 36 -3.31 0.07 -18.05
CA TYR A 36 -2.34 0.86 -17.31
C TYR A 36 -2.79 2.32 -17.18
N PHE A 37 -3.32 2.91 -18.27
CA PHE A 37 -3.85 4.27 -18.25
C PHE A 37 -5.01 4.40 -17.26
N PHE A 38 -6.00 3.49 -17.32
CA PHE A 38 -7.14 3.50 -16.42
C PHE A 38 -6.73 3.35 -14.97
N GLU A 39 -5.89 2.37 -14.65
CA GLU A 39 -5.48 2.10 -13.27
C GLU A 39 -4.61 3.20 -12.68
N ARG A 40 -3.84 3.89 -13.52
CA ARG A 40 -2.89 4.90 -13.08
C ARG A 40 -3.45 6.30 -13.05
N HIS A 41 -4.16 6.71 -14.10
CA HIS A 41 -4.53 8.12 -14.30
C HIS A 41 -5.99 8.42 -14.00
N ILE A 42 -6.88 7.49 -14.28
CA ILE A 42 -8.33 7.76 -14.19
C ILE A 42 -8.74 8.08 -12.76
N PHE A 43 -8.19 7.38 -11.76
CA PHE A 43 -8.50 7.69 -10.37
C PHE A 43 -8.16 9.14 -10.01
N ASP A 44 -6.96 9.60 -10.36
CA ASP A 44 -6.51 10.97 -10.05
C ASP A 44 -7.29 12.02 -10.83
N LEU A 45 -7.60 11.73 -12.12
CA LEU A 45 -8.36 12.64 -12.96
C LEU A 45 -9.77 12.91 -12.39
N PHE A 46 -10.49 11.86 -11.98
CA PHE A 46 -11.86 12.00 -11.46
C PHE A 46 -11.91 12.54 -10.02
N ASN A 47 -10.84 12.43 -9.25
CA ASN A 47 -10.82 12.87 -7.86
C ASN A 47 -9.94 14.13 -7.63
N ASN A 48 -9.36 14.67 -8.70
CA ASN A 48 -8.41 15.80 -8.62
C ASN A 48 -7.28 15.58 -7.62
N THR A 49 -6.74 14.35 -7.59
CA THR A 49 -5.69 13.92 -6.67
C THR A 49 -4.34 13.75 -7.38
N ASP A 50 -3.26 13.60 -6.63
CA ASP A 50 -1.93 13.24 -7.13
C ASP A 50 -1.45 11.98 -6.41
N THR A 51 -1.81 10.81 -6.93
CA THR A 51 -1.38 9.54 -6.34
C THR A 51 -0.41 8.75 -7.23
N HIS A 52 -0.38 9.02 -8.54
CA HIS A 52 0.32 8.18 -9.50
C HIS A 52 1.76 8.59 -9.81
N LYS A 53 2.15 9.83 -9.56
CA LYS A 53 3.52 10.28 -9.82
C LYS A 53 4.49 9.58 -8.87
N ARG A 54 5.54 8.99 -9.44
CA ARG A 54 6.58 8.32 -8.66
C ARG A 54 7.47 9.32 -7.94
N LEU A 55 7.91 8.95 -6.74
CA LEU A 55 9.03 9.56 -6.04
C LEU A 55 10.08 8.48 -5.80
N LEU A 56 11.32 8.75 -6.17
CA LEU A 56 12.41 7.81 -5.96
C LEU A 56 12.96 7.95 -4.55
N VAL A 57 13.44 6.86 -3.96
CA VAL A 57 14.11 6.87 -2.64
C VAL A 57 15.30 7.81 -2.61
N GLU A 58 16.00 7.97 -3.76
CA GLU A 58 17.12 8.92 -3.91
C GLU A 58 16.70 10.39 -3.68
N ASP A 59 15.42 10.69 -3.85
CA ASP A 59 14.83 12.02 -3.63
C ASP A 59 14.33 12.21 -2.19
N TYR A 60 14.34 11.18 -1.36
CA TYR A 60 13.95 11.27 0.05
C TYR A 60 14.99 12.05 0.85
N GLU A 61 14.54 12.77 1.87
CA GLU A 61 15.44 13.44 2.80
C GLU A 61 16.35 12.42 3.48
N LYS A 62 17.67 12.56 3.31
CA LYS A 62 18.69 11.65 3.88
C LYS A 62 18.70 11.64 5.42
N SER A 63 18.12 12.65 6.04
CA SER A 63 18.00 12.77 7.49
C SER A 63 16.97 11.82 8.10
N VAL A 64 16.14 11.16 7.28
CA VAL A 64 15.11 10.26 7.77
C VAL A 64 15.70 8.88 8.03
N GLN A 65 15.64 8.46 9.28
CA GLN A 65 16.03 7.11 9.70
C GLN A 65 15.24 6.07 8.89
N ASP A 66 15.89 4.97 8.49
CA ASP A 66 15.30 3.87 7.72
C ASP A 66 14.96 4.15 6.24
N VAL A 67 15.31 5.32 5.68
CA VAL A 67 15.17 5.57 4.23
C VAL A 67 15.94 4.54 3.39
N VAL A 68 17.08 4.05 3.89
CA VAL A 68 17.88 3.01 3.21
C VAL A 68 17.15 1.67 3.05
N HIS A 69 16.11 1.43 3.84
CA HIS A 69 15.27 0.23 3.80
C HIS A 69 14.00 0.43 2.97
N ALA A 70 13.70 1.66 2.55
CA ALA A 70 12.50 1.98 1.79
C ALA A 70 12.67 1.66 0.29
N PHE A 71 11.56 1.32 -0.37
CA PHE A 71 11.50 1.19 -1.83
C PHE A 71 10.91 2.45 -2.48
N ASN A 72 11.13 2.58 -3.79
CA ASN A 72 10.56 3.67 -4.57
C ASN A 72 9.04 3.69 -4.44
N HIS A 73 8.49 4.90 -4.24
CA HIS A 73 7.03 5.06 -4.21
C HIS A 73 6.40 4.61 -5.53
N ALA A 74 5.46 3.68 -5.43
CA ALA A 74 4.60 3.24 -6.52
C ALA A 74 3.19 3.03 -5.98
N CYS A 75 2.18 3.56 -6.69
CA CYS A 75 0.80 3.39 -6.24
C CYS A 75 0.25 2.01 -6.62
N SER A 76 -0.53 1.41 -5.72
CA SER A 76 -1.34 0.22 -6.01
C SER A 76 -2.43 0.53 -7.03
N TRP A 77 -2.80 -0.46 -7.83
CA TRP A 77 -3.91 -0.35 -8.76
C TRP A 77 -5.24 -0.36 -8.03
N THR A 78 -6.18 0.45 -8.49
CA THR A 78 -7.52 0.57 -7.90
C THR A 78 -8.26 -0.75 -7.88
N SER A 79 -8.16 -1.53 -8.96
CA SER A 79 -8.77 -2.88 -9.06
C SER A 79 -8.20 -3.85 -8.04
N VAL A 80 -6.87 -3.80 -7.80
CA VAL A 80 -6.18 -4.64 -6.80
C VAL A 80 -6.62 -4.28 -5.39
N ILE A 81 -6.71 -2.98 -5.09
CA ILE A 81 -7.17 -2.50 -3.78
C ILE A 81 -8.60 -2.97 -3.52
N ASN A 82 -9.52 -2.68 -4.45
CA ASN A 82 -10.93 -3.06 -4.32
C ASN A 82 -11.09 -4.58 -4.17
N PHE A 83 -10.38 -5.37 -4.99
CA PHE A 83 -10.44 -6.83 -4.90
C PHE A 83 -10.01 -7.34 -3.53
N SER A 84 -8.86 -6.85 -3.02
CA SER A 84 -8.30 -7.31 -1.74
C SER A 84 -9.18 -6.93 -0.55
N LEU A 85 -9.70 -5.69 -0.55
CA LEU A 85 -10.54 -5.19 0.54
C LEU A 85 -11.91 -5.88 0.55
N ASN A 86 -12.52 -6.09 -0.61
CA ASN A 86 -13.77 -6.84 -0.71
C ASN A 86 -13.58 -8.30 -0.26
N PHE A 87 -12.46 -8.94 -0.62
CA PHE A 87 -12.17 -10.28 -0.13
C PHE A 87 -12.10 -10.33 1.38
N VAL A 88 -11.32 -9.42 2.00
CA VAL A 88 -11.16 -9.39 3.46
C VAL A 88 -12.47 -9.05 4.17
N SER A 89 -13.23 -8.08 3.66
CA SER A 89 -14.53 -7.73 4.22
C SER A 89 -15.51 -8.91 4.18
N ASN A 90 -15.61 -9.61 3.05
CA ASN A 90 -16.45 -10.79 2.93
C ASN A 90 -15.97 -11.95 3.81
N TYR A 91 -14.64 -12.13 3.94
CA TYR A 91 -14.02 -13.15 4.79
C TYR A 91 -14.33 -12.94 6.28
N LEU A 92 -14.28 -11.68 6.73
CA LEU A 92 -14.58 -11.30 8.11
C LEU A 92 -16.11 -11.19 8.37
N GLY A 93 -16.92 -10.96 7.34
CA GLY A 93 -18.35 -10.70 7.47
C GLY A 93 -18.63 -9.52 8.41
N ASN A 94 -19.59 -9.67 9.31
CA ASN A 94 -19.98 -8.63 10.26
C ASN A 94 -18.87 -8.25 11.27
N GLU A 95 -17.83 -9.07 11.43
CA GLU A 95 -16.70 -8.74 12.30
C GLU A 95 -15.79 -7.66 11.70
N SER A 96 -15.84 -7.42 10.38
CA SER A 96 -14.97 -6.47 9.68
C SER A 96 -15.02 -5.06 10.28
N ILE A 97 -16.17 -4.61 10.76
CA ILE A 97 -16.37 -3.29 11.41
C ILE A 97 -15.60 -3.12 12.73
N LYS A 98 -15.06 -4.19 13.30
CA LYS A 98 -14.23 -4.16 14.52
C LYS A 98 -12.75 -4.00 14.21
N TYR A 99 -12.36 -4.05 12.94
CA TYR A 99 -10.97 -3.97 12.49
C TYR A 99 -10.64 -2.57 12.03
N SER A 100 -9.49 -2.06 12.49
CA SER A 100 -8.89 -0.85 11.91
C SER A 100 -8.00 -1.24 10.73
N PHE A 101 -8.08 -0.46 9.65
CA PHE A 101 -7.29 -0.65 8.44
C PHE A 101 -6.03 0.22 8.46
N PHE A 102 -4.89 -0.39 8.17
CA PHE A 102 -3.59 0.27 8.15
C PHE A 102 -2.90 0.06 6.80
N ASP A 103 -2.64 1.15 6.08
CA ASP A 103 -1.79 1.15 4.88
C ASP A 103 -0.36 1.51 5.29
N VAL A 104 0.54 0.53 5.32
CA VAL A 104 1.92 0.71 5.79
C VAL A 104 2.85 0.95 4.61
N GLY A 105 3.47 2.14 4.59
CA GLY A 105 4.09 2.73 3.42
C GLY A 105 3.04 3.36 2.51
N CYS A 106 2.12 4.13 3.08
CA CYS A 106 0.93 4.61 2.37
C CYS A 106 1.25 5.61 1.25
N GLY A 107 2.48 6.13 1.19
CA GLY A 107 2.89 7.09 0.18
C GLY A 107 1.94 8.28 0.09
N LYS A 108 1.40 8.52 -1.10
CA LYS A 108 0.45 9.59 -1.38
C LYS A 108 -1.02 9.26 -1.01
N GLY A 109 -1.25 8.13 -0.31
CA GLY A 109 -2.52 7.77 0.29
C GLY A 109 -3.53 7.08 -0.63
N LYS A 110 -3.17 6.61 -1.83
CA LYS A 110 -4.14 6.04 -2.79
C LYS A 110 -4.95 4.88 -2.21
N VAL A 111 -4.33 3.98 -1.47
CA VAL A 111 -5.04 2.83 -0.87
C VAL A 111 -6.11 3.29 0.10
N LEU A 112 -5.80 4.28 0.95
CA LEU A 112 -6.74 4.88 1.89
C LEU A 112 -7.88 5.60 1.17
N LEU A 113 -7.57 6.39 0.11
CA LEU A 113 -8.57 7.07 -0.70
C LEU A 113 -9.57 6.10 -1.33
N VAL A 114 -9.10 4.95 -1.83
CA VAL A 114 -9.96 3.91 -2.39
C VAL A 114 -10.75 3.21 -1.29
N ALA A 115 -10.10 2.88 -0.16
CA ALA A 115 -10.72 2.17 0.96
C ALA A 115 -11.86 2.97 1.63
N THR A 116 -11.73 4.30 1.65
CA THR A 116 -12.74 5.19 2.26
C THR A 116 -13.79 5.68 1.28
N LYS A 117 -13.72 5.27 0.01
CA LYS A 117 -14.70 5.65 -1.01
C LYS A 117 -15.81 4.60 -1.16
N GLY A 118 -17.04 5.06 -1.24
CA GLY A 118 -18.19 4.22 -1.54
C GLY A 118 -18.51 3.20 -0.43
N LYS A 119 -18.86 1.97 -0.83
CA LYS A 119 -19.32 0.93 0.12
C LYS A 119 -18.23 0.47 1.11
N LEU A 120 -16.97 0.65 0.80
CA LEU A 120 -15.85 0.21 1.64
C LEU A 120 -15.65 1.08 2.88
N CYS A 121 -16.09 2.34 2.87
CA CYS A 121 -15.91 3.25 3.99
C CYS A 121 -16.58 2.78 5.30
N ASN A 122 -17.65 2.01 5.21
CA ASN A 122 -18.40 1.47 6.35
C ASN A 122 -18.02 0.02 6.70
N GLN A 123 -17.01 -0.52 6.04
CA GLN A 123 -16.59 -1.92 6.22
C GLN A 123 -15.60 -2.10 7.37
N PHE A 124 -14.90 -1.05 7.76
CA PHE A 124 -13.86 -1.09 8.79
C PHE A 124 -14.06 0.04 9.80
N MET A 125 -13.48 -0.12 11.01
CA MET A 125 -13.65 0.83 12.11
C MET A 125 -13.00 2.19 11.80
N ASP A 126 -11.72 2.16 11.43
CA ASP A 126 -10.89 3.35 11.19
C ASP A 126 -9.88 3.07 10.07
N PHE A 127 -9.32 4.16 9.52
CA PHE A 127 -8.36 4.13 8.42
C PHE A 127 -7.09 4.91 8.76
N TYR A 128 -5.95 4.23 8.77
CA TYR A 128 -4.65 4.81 9.10
C TYR A 128 -3.64 4.57 7.99
N GLY A 129 -2.84 5.60 7.68
CA GLY A 129 -1.61 5.47 6.90
C GLY A 129 -0.39 5.49 7.79
N VAL A 130 0.66 4.77 7.42
CA VAL A 130 1.99 4.90 8.00
C VAL A 130 2.94 5.30 6.90
N GLU A 131 3.61 6.44 7.05
CA GLU A 131 4.56 6.94 6.07
C GLU A 131 5.70 7.67 6.76
N ILE A 132 6.93 7.44 6.29
CA ILE A 132 8.13 8.04 6.86
C ILE A 132 8.51 9.34 6.15
N ASN A 133 8.20 9.45 4.85
CA ASN A 133 8.56 10.60 4.04
C ASN A 133 7.55 11.73 4.21
N ARG A 134 8.00 12.88 4.73
CA ARG A 134 7.15 14.06 5.01
C ARG A 134 6.51 14.65 3.76
N GLU A 135 7.22 14.63 2.62
CA GLU A 135 6.67 15.14 1.36
C GLU A 135 5.48 14.28 0.91
N LEU A 136 5.60 12.95 0.98
CA LEU A 136 4.51 12.03 0.66
C LEU A 136 3.33 12.21 1.63
N VAL A 137 3.60 12.39 2.93
CA VAL A 137 2.56 12.68 3.95
C VAL A 137 1.81 13.97 3.60
N ASN A 138 2.52 15.02 3.21
CA ASN A 138 1.89 16.30 2.84
C ASN A 138 0.99 16.15 1.61
N ILE A 139 1.45 15.42 0.58
CA ILE A 139 0.65 15.15 -0.61
C ILE A 139 -0.58 14.30 -0.27
N ALA A 140 -0.42 13.28 0.58
CA ALA A 140 -1.54 12.45 1.01
C ALA A 140 -2.60 13.27 1.76
N ASN A 141 -2.20 14.13 2.69
CA ASN A 141 -3.13 15.02 3.40
C ASN A 141 -3.85 15.99 2.45
N GLN A 142 -3.16 16.55 1.44
CA GLN A 142 -3.79 17.34 0.41
C GLN A 142 -4.83 16.54 -0.39
N ASN A 143 -4.52 15.29 -0.73
CA ASN A 143 -5.44 14.40 -1.43
C ASN A 143 -6.67 14.07 -0.56
N PHE A 144 -6.50 13.84 0.75
CA PHE A 144 -7.63 13.63 1.67
C PHE A 144 -8.54 14.85 1.77
N THR A 145 -7.96 16.04 1.85
CA THR A 145 -8.70 17.31 1.85
C THR A 145 -9.51 17.46 0.56
N LYS A 146 -8.91 17.22 -0.61
CA LYS A 146 -9.59 17.33 -1.92
C LYS A 146 -10.77 16.37 -2.05
N MET A 147 -10.70 15.20 -1.44
CA MET A 147 -11.77 14.21 -1.45
C MET A 147 -12.73 14.30 -0.26
N ASN A 148 -12.54 15.30 0.62
CA ASN A 148 -13.32 15.48 1.85
C ASN A 148 -13.37 14.22 2.73
N LEU A 149 -12.20 13.65 3.04
CA LEU A 149 -12.02 12.44 3.84
C LEU A 149 -11.33 12.73 5.19
N PRO A 150 -12.03 13.34 6.15
CA PRO A 150 -11.43 13.72 7.44
C PRO A 150 -11.09 12.53 8.35
N THR A 151 -11.62 11.35 8.03
CA THR A 151 -11.43 10.13 8.84
C THR A 151 -10.09 9.45 8.64
N CYS A 152 -9.37 9.76 7.55
CA CYS A 152 -8.04 9.22 7.29
C CYS A 152 -6.99 9.94 8.14
N LYS A 153 -6.19 9.18 8.89
CA LYS A 153 -5.10 9.69 9.73
C LYS A 153 -3.77 9.12 9.28
N ILE A 154 -2.72 9.94 9.23
CA ILE A 154 -1.38 9.47 8.91
C ILE A 154 -0.49 9.50 10.15
N ILE A 155 0.15 8.36 10.43
CA ILE A 155 1.20 8.20 11.42
C ILE A 155 2.52 8.46 10.69
N SER A 156 3.06 9.67 10.83
CA SER A 156 4.33 10.07 10.21
C SER A 156 5.51 9.56 11.03
N LYS A 157 5.81 8.26 10.87
CA LYS A 157 6.88 7.57 11.61
C LYS A 157 7.44 6.40 10.80
N SER A 158 8.67 5.97 11.16
CA SER A 158 9.20 4.69 10.69
C SER A 158 8.33 3.52 11.15
N ALA A 159 8.20 2.50 10.29
CA ALA A 159 7.57 1.24 10.66
C ALA A 159 8.41 0.43 11.67
N ARG A 160 9.72 0.73 11.81
CA ARG A 160 10.60 0.08 12.77
C ARG A 160 10.06 0.25 14.19
N ASN A 161 9.85 -0.85 14.88
CA ASN A 161 9.32 -0.88 16.24
C ASN A 161 7.96 -0.17 16.43
N LEU A 162 7.24 0.14 15.34
CA LEU A 162 5.90 0.69 15.42
C LEU A 162 4.90 -0.40 15.75
N ASN A 163 4.20 -0.27 16.87
CA ASN A 163 3.17 -1.21 17.29
C ASN A 163 1.78 -0.63 17.01
N LEU A 164 1.14 -1.11 15.94
CA LEU A 164 -0.21 -0.71 15.54
C LEU A 164 -1.29 -1.23 16.51
N GLY A 165 -1.00 -2.30 17.25
CA GLY A 165 -1.89 -2.85 18.27
C GLY A 165 -2.15 -1.93 19.46
N LYS A 166 -1.40 -0.82 19.59
CA LYS A 166 -1.71 0.28 20.51
C LYS A 166 -2.91 1.10 20.05
N VAL A 167 -3.22 1.07 18.76
CA VAL A 167 -4.40 1.74 18.18
C VAL A 167 -5.60 0.79 18.22
N ASN A 168 -5.46 -0.39 17.63
CA ASN A 168 -6.48 -1.45 17.68
C ASN A 168 -5.81 -2.83 17.60
N LYS A 169 -6.24 -3.77 18.44
CA LYS A 169 -5.74 -5.15 18.45
C LYS A 169 -6.36 -6.03 17.36
N LYS A 170 -7.46 -5.60 16.76
CA LYS A 170 -8.04 -6.20 15.55
C LYS A 170 -7.67 -5.33 14.35
N MET A 171 -6.77 -5.81 13.47
CA MET A 171 -6.18 -4.99 12.43
C MET A 171 -6.11 -5.68 11.08
N ILE A 172 -6.21 -4.87 10.04
CA ILE A 172 -5.92 -5.23 8.67
C ILE A 172 -4.74 -4.36 8.22
N ILE A 173 -3.66 -4.99 7.79
CA ILE A 173 -2.44 -4.31 7.34
C ILE A 173 -2.31 -4.52 5.83
N TYR A 174 -2.23 -3.44 5.08
CA TYR A 174 -1.93 -3.45 3.66
C TYR A 174 -0.46 -3.13 3.43
N LEU A 175 0.22 -3.94 2.62
CA LEU A 175 1.62 -3.79 2.24
C LEU A 175 1.76 -3.85 0.72
N TYR A 176 2.47 -2.89 0.14
CA TYR A 176 2.93 -2.97 -1.26
C TYR A 176 4.44 -2.79 -1.32
N ASN A 177 5.19 -3.80 -0.83
CA ASN A 177 6.65 -3.77 -0.71
C ASN A 177 7.18 -2.42 -0.21
N PRO A 178 6.72 -1.94 0.97
CA PRO A 178 7.12 -0.61 1.44
C PRO A 178 8.60 -0.56 1.87
N PHE A 179 9.19 -1.70 2.22
CA PHE A 179 10.55 -1.79 2.76
C PHE A 179 11.15 -3.20 2.59
N ASP A 180 12.44 -3.34 2.88
CA ASP A 180 13.19 -4.59 2.77
C ASP A 180 12.83 -5.63 3.84
N SER A 181 13.47 -6.81 3.75
CA SER A 181 13.21 -7.93 4.66
C SER A 181 13.56 -7.62 6.12
N ALA A 182 14.63 -6.86 6.37
CA ALA A 182 15.09 -6.55 7.72
C ALA A 182 14.09 -5.64 8.46
N LEU A 183 13.59 -4.63 7.77
CA LEU A 183 12.58 -3.74 8.33
C LEU A 183 11.22 -4.43 8.47
N LEU A 184 10.84 -5.29 7.50
CA LEU A 184 9.62 -6.08 7.58
C LEU A 184 9.64 -7.01 8.80
N GLU A 185 10.75 -7.70 9.05
CA GLU A 185 10.89 -8.58 10.22
C GLU A 185 10.77 -7.80 11.53
N SER A 186 11.46 -6.66 11.65
CA SER A 186 11.36 -5.78 12.81
C SER A 186 9.93 -5.28 13.04
N PHE A 187 9.25 -4.87 11.96
CA PHE A 187 7.85 -4.44 12.00
C PHE A 187 6.92 -5.56 12.48
N LEU A 188 7.01 -6.76 11.90
CA LEU A 188 6.16 -7.90 12.29
C LEU A 188 6.35 -8.27 13.77
N ARG A 189 7.59 -8.31 14.24
CA ARG A 189 7.92 -8.62 15.67
C ARG A 189 7.36 -7.58 16.64
N SER A 190 7.21 -6.33 16.23
CA SER A 190 6.73 -5.26 17.10
C SER A 190 5.20 -5.26 17.28
N GLN A 191 4.45 -6.06 16.49
CA GLN A 191 2.99 -6.03 16.53
C GLN A 191 2.43 -6.82 17.71
N SER A 192 1.48 -6.20 18.43
CA SER A 192 0.62 -6.87 19.40
C SER A 192 -0.83 -6.86 18.92
N TYR A 193 -1.45 -8.02 18.76
CA TYR A 193 -2.80 -8.14 18.19
C TYR A 193 -3.57 -9.32 18.81
N GLU A 194 -4.88 -9.23 18.73
CA GLU A 194 -5.82 -10.34 18.95
C GLU A 194 -6.12 -11.05 17.63
N SER A 195 -6.29 -10.25 16.57
CA SER A 195 -6.48 -10.73 15.21
C SER A 195 -5.83 -9.77 14.23
N CYS A 196 -5.04 -10.31 13.32
CA CYS A 196 -4.34 -9.55 12.30
C CYS A 196 -4.49 -10.22 10.94
N ILE A 197 -4.92 -9.43 9.94
CA ILE A 197 -4.91 -9.82 8.53
C ILE A 197 -3.87 -8.97 7.82
N ILE A 198 -3.03 -9.60 7.01
CA ILE A 198 -2.03 -8.92 6.17
C ILE A 198 -2.41 -9.11 4.71
N ILE A 199 -2.71 -8.03 4.01
CA ILE A 199 -2.84 -7.97 2.55
C ILE A 199 -1.48 -7.58 1.99
N TYR A 200 -0.83 -8.49 1.26
CA TYR A 200 0.48 -8.24 0.68
C TYR A 200 0.39 -8.22 -0.85
N ASN A 201 0.41 -7.02 -1.41
CA ASN A 201 0.42 -6.80 -2.85
C ASN A 201 1.85 -6.94 -3.37
N ASN A 202 2.05 -7.72 -4.44
CA ASN A 202 3.34 -8.08 -5.04
C ASN A 202 4.35 -8.61 -4.01
N PRO A 203 4.04 -9.68 -3.27
CA PRO A 203 4.76 -10.11 -2.08
C PRO A 203 6.14 -10.67 -2.41
N GLN A 204 7.21 -10.00 -1.98
CA GLN A 204 8.59 -10.45 -2.15
C GLN A 204 9.08 -11.29 -0.96
N PHE A 205 8.55 -11.02 0.24
CA PHE A 205 9.01 -11.62 1.51
C PHE A 205 7.91 -12.42 2.21
N SER A 206 7.10 -13.18 1.46
CA SER A 206 6.00 -14.00 2.00
C SER A 206 6.44 -14.95 3.11
N ASP A 207 7.63 -15.52 2.97
CA ASP A 207 8.17 -16.50 3.92
C ASP A 207 8.41 -15.91 5.31
N LEU A 208 8.74 -14.60 5.40
CA LEU A 208 8.87 -13.93 6.69
C LEU A 208 7.52 -13.81 7.41
N ILE A 209 6.44 -13.57 6.67
CA ILE A 209 5.09 -13.48 7.23
C ILE A 209 4.68 -14.86 7.77
N ILE A 210 4.91 -15.93 6.99
CA ILE A 210 4.62 -17.31 7.42
C ILE A 210 5.45 -17.68 8.65
N LYS A 211 6.76 -17.40 8.64
CA LYS A 211 7.65 -17.62 9.80
C LYS A 211 7.22 -16.83 11.05
N SER A 212 6.53 -15.72 10.88
CA SER A 212 5.95 -14.92 11.98
C SER A 212 4.62 -15.49 12.51
N GLY A 213 4.21 -16.68 12.05
CA GLY A 213 3.04 -17.40 12.55
C GLY A 213 1.73 -17.08 11.82
N PHE A 214 1.81 -16.47 10.65
CA PHE A 214 0.63 -16.22 9.81
C PHE A 214 0.36 -17.40 8.86
N ASN A 215 -0.92 -17.67 8.62
CA ASN A 215 -1.39 -18.64 7.64
C ASN A 215 -1.83 -17.94 6.35
N GLU A 216 -1.44 -18.44 5.18
CA GLU A 216 -1.92 -17.93 3.90
C GLU A 216 -3.38 -18.35 3.70
N ILE A 217 -4.28 -17.40 3.52
CA ILE A 217 -5.72 -17.63 3.28
C ILE A 217 -6.13 -17.32 1.84
N MET A 218 -5.29 -16.59 1.10
CA MET A 218 -5.50 -16.29 -0.31
C MET A 218 -4.19 -16.08 -1.04
N ASN A 219 -4.10 -16.64 -2.26
CA ASN A 219 -2.96 -16.46 -3.16
C ASN A 219 -3.50 -16.38 -4.60
N LYS A 220 -3.43 -15.19 -5.18
CA LYS A 220 -3.98 -14.95 -6.51
C LYS A 220 -3.03 -14.13 -7.37
N ASN A 221 -2.81 -14.59 -8.58
CA ASN A 221 -2.17 -13.78 -9.61
C ASN A 221 -3.18 -12.76 -10.13
N HIS A 222 -2.79 -11.52 -10.16
CA HIS A 222 -3.57 -10.48 -10.83
C HIS A 222 -3.33 -10.60 -12.34
N LYS A 223 -4.35 -10.94 -13.11
CA LYS A 223 -4.25 -11.27 -14.55
C LYS A 223 -3.60 -10.16 -15.40
N MET A 224 -3.62 -8.92 -14.92
CA MET A 224 -3.28 -7.74 -15.71
C MET A 224 -1.95 -7.08 -15.33
N THR A 225 -1.34 -7.47 -14.19
CA THR A 225 -0.12 -6.81 -13.67
C THR A 225 1.09 -7.71 -13.60
N ASN A 226 1.01 -8.99 -13.93
CA ASN A 226 1.98 -10.01 -13.49
C ASN A 226 2.25 -9.98 -11.97
N GLY A 227 1.46 -9.19 -11.24
CA GLY A 227 1.53 -9.06 -9.79
C GLY A 227 0.76 -10.18 -9.11
N ARG A 228 1.21 -10.53 -7.93
CA ARG A 228 0.57 -11.50 -7.05
C ARG A 228 0.01 -10.78 -5.83
N ILE A 229 -1.15 -11.21 -5.37
CA ILE A 229 -1.72 -10.78 -4.10
C ILE A 229 -1.74 -12.00 -3.21
N LYS A 230 -1.20 -11.86 -2.00
CA LYS A 230 -1.34 -12.85 -0.95
C LYS A 230 -2.01 -12.21 0.25
N ILE A 231 -2.88 -12.96 0.89
CA ILE A 231 -3.53 -12.52 2.15
C ILE A 231 -3.23 -13.58 3.19
N PHE A 232 -2.86 -13.10 4.37
CA PHE A 232 -2.46 -13.93 5.50
C PHE A 232 -3.29 -13.55 6.71
N GLU A 233 -3.54 -14.52 7.59
CA GLU A 233 -4.20 -14.29 8.87
C GLU A 233 -3.39 -14.85 10.04
N ASN A 234 -3.47 -14.18 11.18
CA ASN A 234 -3.11 -14.73 12.48
C ASN A 234 -4.15 -14.28 13.51
N ILE A 235 -4.88 -15.24 14.05
CA ILE A 235 -5.91 -15.02 15.07
C ILE A 235 -5.48 -15.78 16.33
N LYS A 236 -5.10 -15.04 17.38
CA LYS A 236 -4.72 -15.64 18.65
C LYS A 236 -5.93 -16.35 19.26
N GLY A 237 -5.76 -17.62 19.59
CA GLY A 237 -6.82 -18.46 20.18
C GLY A 237 -7.68 -19.23 19.17
N ARG A 238 -7.48 -19.10 17.87
CA ARG A 238 -8.12 -19.97 16.89
C ARG A 238 -7.36 -21.31 16.82
N ILE A 239 -7.98 -22.35 17.34
CA ILE A 239 -7.45 -23.73 17.19
C ILE A 239 -7.45 -24.03 15.69
N LYS A 240 -6.29 -24.41 15.12
CA LYS A 240 -6.21 -24.90 13.75
C LYS A 240 -7.22 -26.05 13.61
N LYS A 241 -8.27 -25.86 12.83
CA LYS A 241 -9.05 -27.01 12.33
C LYS A 241 -8.15 -27.72 11.34
N ASN A 242 -7.58 -28.86 11.76
CA ASN A 242 -6.92 -29.82 10.88
C ASN A 242 -7.88 -30.33 9.83
#